data_13ac9d74970772116c4f5a396e668ca8
#
_entry.id   13ac9d74970772116c4f5a396e668ca8
#
_cell.length_a   1.000
_cell.length_b   1.000
_cell.length_c   1.000
_cell.angle_alpha   90.00
_cell.angle_beta   90.00
_cell.angle_gamma   90.00
#
_symmetry.space_group_name_H-M   'P 1'
#
loop_
_entity.id
_entity.type
_entity.pdbx_description
1 polymer ?
#
loop_
_entity_poly.entity_id
_entity_poly.type
_entity_poly.pdbx_seq_one_letter_code
_entity_poly.pdbx_strand_id
1 'polypeptide(L)'
;MIPCSLCLFFSRELFSLPIRLPWSGSPSDIPTTLNRPEPSGGTNALQDDADPEPLLALRGITKRFGNLVANDSIDLDIYGGEVHAVLGENGAGKSTLMKIIYGVYQPDGGAIQFKGADINIGSPRDSRALGIGMVFQNFALIPALTVTENVALFLPGQGMILSRRELVRQIEEISGRYNLHVSPSARISDLTMGERQKVELIKLIMAHAQVLILDEPTSVLAPHEVDGLFEVFNELRRDGYAIVFITHKIPEVLSSADRITVLRHGAVVTNRSSEGVTGDDLVSLMMGIDVGELAPRAHIQSRIEYDSRKLAYQRDVSHLGGTAAIEFKEVWTTQSHDPRGLHGVSFSVMPGQMLGVAGISGNGQQELGEALLGIIRSTGGTISLLGEDVKGWSVAKTLDAGVSYITEDPIAMAMVGDMRVDENLALGELANYSNGGIWLDIASIREKIAAALSKFPLQLAGHEMRVDKLSGGNVQKVSLAREMELTRQSATAPKVLMAYYPTRGLDVVTAESTRRLMMDYRDRGGAIVLISEDLDELLALSDHMVVMFQGRIVGEFPTESASIQEIGMLMTGQNE
;
A
#
# COMPACT_ATOMS: atom_id res chain seq x y z
N MET A 1 -4.04 14.66 36.13
CA MET A 1 -5.47 14.96 36.24
C MET A 1 -5.72 16.32 35.61
N ILE A 2 -6.11 16.35 34.36
CA ILE A 2 -6.66 17.52 33.68
C ILE A 2 -7.86 16.96 32.88
N PRO A 3 -9.07 17.46 33.05
CA PRO A 3 -10.25 16.84 32.46
C PRO A 3 -10.42 17.26 31.01
N CYS A 4 -10.66 16.26 30.15
CA CYS A 4 -11.05 16.39 28.78
C CYS A 4 -12.52 16.87 28.70
N SER A 5 -12.72 18.16 28.41
CA SER A 5 -14.04 18.77 28.20
C SER A 5 -14.14 19.27 26.76
N LEU A 6 -14.28 18.35 25.80
CA LEU A 6 -14.62 18.68 24.39
C LEU A 6 -15.31 17.52 23.67
N CYS A 7 -16.27 16.89 24.33
CA CYS A 7 -17.14 15.89 23.71
C CYS A 7 -18.58 16.08 24.15
N LEU A 8 -19.21 17.26 23.86
CA LEU A 8 -20.65 17.47 24.02
C LEU A 8 -21.08 18.80 23.38
N PHE A 9 -21.01 18.88 22.05
CA PHE A 9 -21.73 19.90 21.27
C PHE A 9 -21.91 19.50 19.82
N PHE A 10 -22.66 18.44 19.55
CA PHE A 10 -23.29 18.20 18.25
C PHE A 10 -24.49 17.28 18.43
N SER A 11 -25.54 17.82 19.00
CA SER A 11 -26.89 17.24 18.87
C SER A 11 -27.93 18.34 18.96
N ARG A 12 -28.81 18.36 17.95
CA ARG A 12 -29.99 19.24 17.79
C ARG A 12 -29.67 20.63 17.25
N GLU A 13 -29.62 20.75 15.91
CA GLU A 13 -30.30 21.79 15.13
C GLU A 13 -29.86 21.75 13.67
N LEU A 14 -30.38 20.79 12.90
CA LEU A 14 -30.34 20.81 11.43
C LEU A 14 -31.46 19.94 10.83
N PHE A 15 -32.68 20.09 11.34
CA PHE A 15 -33.88 19.53 10.71
C PHE A 15 -34.96 20.60 10.65
N SER A 16 -34.83 21.54 9.71
CA SER A 16 -35.99 22.31 9.21
C SER A 16 -35.57 23.28 8.10
N LEU A 17 -35.40 22.78 6.88
CA LEU A 17 -35.59 23.57 5.66
C LEU A 17 -36.11 22.63 4.57
N PRO A 18 -37.29 22.92 3.98
CA PRO A 18 -37.80 22.09 2.87
C PRO A 18 -37.12 22.49 1.56
N ILE A 19 -36.24 21.65 1.03
CA ILE A 19 -35.74 21.76 -0.33
C ILE A 19 -36.80 21.17 -1.26
N ARG A 20 -37.49 22.03 -2.00
CA ARG A 20 -38.32 21.63 -3.15
C ARG A 20 -37.40 21.23 -4.30
N LEU A 21 -37.43 19.97 -4.69
CA LEU A 21 -36.88 19.49 -5.94
C LEU A 21 -37.99 19.41 -7.01
N PRO A 22 -37.78 19.88 -8.22
CA PRO A 22 -38.71 19.71 -9.32
C PRO A 22 -38.40 18.39 -10.05
N TRP A 23 -39.10 17.31 -9.73
CA TRP A 23 -39.24 16.18 -10.62
C TRP A 23 -40.64 15.61 -10.52
N SER A 24 -41.40 15.79 -11.62
CA SER A 24 -42.68 15.16 -11.88
C SER A 24 -42.47 14.06 -12.93
N GLY A 25 -42.08 12.87 -12.52
CA GLY A 25 -42.07 11.63 -13.33
C GLY A 25 -42.78 10.54 -12.54
N SER A 26 -43.77 9.91 -13.19
CA SER A 26 -44.58 8.84 -12.63
C SER A 26 -43.78 7.55 -12.42
N PRO A 27 -44.11 6.70 -11.38
CA PRO A 27 -43.38 5.46 -11.10
C PRO A 27 -43.59 4.30 -12.11
N SER A 28 -44.20 4.54 -13.27
CA SER A 28 -44.56 3.51 -14.24
C SER A 28 -43.53 3.26 -15.38
N ASP A 29 -42.39 3.97 -15.40
CA ASP A 29 -41.44 3.91 -16.52
C ASP A 29 -40.12 3.17 -16.20
N ILE A 30 -40.16 2.17 -15.34
CA ILE A 30 -39.04 1.25 -15.17
C ILE A 30 -39.23 0.05 -16.10
N PRO A 31 -38.36 -0.18 -17.09
CA PRO A 31 -38.45 -1.39 -17.93
C PRO A 31 -38.01 -2.61 -17.13
N THR A 32 -38.95 -3.46 -16.80
CA THR A 32 -38.77 -4.77 -16.14
C THR A 32 -38.54 -5.88 -17.16
N THR A 33 -37.55 -5.77 -18.03
CA THR A 33 -37.10 -6.94 -18.81
C THR A 33 -35.65 -6.74 -19.28
N LEU A 34 -34.74 -7.52 -18.70
CA LEU A 34 -33.48 -7.85 -19.34
C LEU A 34 -33.75 -8.68 -20.60
N ASN A 35 -33.78 -8.04 -21.75
CA ASN A 35 -33.75 -8.75 -23.02
C ASN A 35 -32.36 -9.31 -23.27
N ARG A 36 -32.27 -10.65 -23.20
CA ARG A 36 -31.17 -11.39 -23.82
C ARG A 36 -31.22 -11.16 -25.34
N PRO A 37 -30.12 -10.85 -26.03
CA PRO A 37 -30.06 -11.02 -27.46
C PRO A 37 -30.00 -12.51 -27.78
N GLU A 38 -30.97 -13.02 -28.53
CA GLU A 38 -30.94 -14.35 -29.17
C GLU A 38 -29.86 -14.38 -30.27
N PRO A 39 -29.17 -15.51 -30.48
CA PRO A 39 -28.21 -15.63 -31.55
C PRO A 39 -28.96 -15.78 -32.90
N SER A 40 -29.08 -14.71 -33.67
CA SER A 40 -29.51 -14.77 -35.05
C SER A 40 -28.38 -15.29 -35.93
N GLY A 41 -28.50 -16.53 -36.39
CA GLY A 41 -27.71 -17.04 -37.52
C GLY A 41 -28.07 -16.31 -38.80
N GLY A 42 -27.07 -15.87 -39.56
CA GLY A 42 -27.27 -15.28 -40.89
C GLY A 42 -26.00 -14.63 -41.46
N THR A 43 -25.24 -15.43 -42.21
CA THR A 43 -24.47 -15.10 -43.44
C THR A 43 -23.77 -13.73 -43.57
N ASN A 44 -22.44 -13.82 -43.66
CA ASN A 44 -21.48 -13.00 -44.43
C ASN A 44 -21.97 -11.66 -44.99
N ALA A 45 -21.54 -10.59 -44.36
CA ALA A 45 -21.17 -9.35 -45.00
C ALA A 45 -19.89 -8.83 -44.30
N LEU A 46 -18.90 -8.49 -45.10
CA LEU A 46 -17.67 -7.80 -44.69
C LEU A 46 -18.08 -6.56 -43.88
N GLN A 47 -17.96 -6.63 -42.56
CA GLN A 47 -18.07 -5.45 -41.71
C GLN A 47 -16.68 -4.83 -41.62
N ASP A 48 -16.60 -3.54 -41.95
CA ASP A 48 -15.50 -2.66 -41.58
C ASP A 48 -15.17 -2.88 -40.11
N ASP A 49 -13.90 -3.16 -39.82
CA ASP A 49 -13.33 -3.18 -38.47
C ASP A 49 -13.33 -1.73 -37.93
N ALA A 50 -14.48 -1.23 -37.53
CA ALA A 50 -14.55 -0.05 -36.69
C ALA A 50 -14.13 -0.50 -35.29
N ASP A 51 -13.04 0.09 -34.75
CA ASP A 51 -12.62 -0.12 -33.36
C ASP A 51 -13.84 0.06 -32.43
N PRO A 52 -14.01 -0.81 -31.40
CA PRO A 52 -15.12 -0.70 -30.48
C PRO A 52 -15.15 0.67 -29.82
N GLU A 53 -16.33 1.28 -29.74
CA GLU A 53 -16.49 2.60 -29.09
C GLU A 53 -16.14 2.50 -27.59
N PRO A 54 -15.26 3.37 -27.06
CA PRO A 54 -14.88 3.33 -25.67
C PRO A 54 -16.06 3.66 -24.75
N LEU A 55 -16.19 2.92 -23.65
CA LEU A 55 -17.19 3.19 -22.61
C LEU A 55 -16.91 4.52 -21.91
N LEU A 56 -15.62 4.79 -21.63
CA LEU A 56 -15.14 6.04 -21.05
C LEU A 56 -13.89 6.50 -21.82
N ALA A 57 -13.87 7.76 -22.24
CA ALA A 57 -12.74 8.35 -22.95
C ALA A 57 -12.29 9.66 -22.28
N LEU A 58 -11.01 9.80 -22.13
CA LEU A 58 -10.33 11.01 -21.66
C LEU A 58 -9.63 11.67 -22.83
N ARG A 59 -9.75 12.98 -22.96
CA ARG A 59 -9.16 13.74 -24.06
C ARG A 59 -8.43 14.96 -23.52
N GLY A 60 -7.11 14.97 -23.62
CA GLY A 60 -6.24 16.09 -23.22
C GLY A 60 -6.31 16.43 -21.73
N ILE A 61 -6.58 15.46 -20.85
CA ILE A 61 -6.75 15.71 -19.41
C ILE A 61 -5.46 16.28 -18.81
N THR A 62 -5.56 17.47 -18.27
CA THR A 62 -4.44 18.15 -17.61
C THR A 62 -4.80 18.49 -16.17
N LYS A 63 -3.85 18.26 -15.23
CA LYS A 63 -3.99 18.60 -13.82
C LYS A 63 -2.71 19.17 -13.25
N ARG A 64 -2.82 20.31 -12.56
CA ARG A 64 -1.70 21.02 -11.93
C ARG A 64 -1.95 21.20 -10.43
N PHE A 65 -0.91 21.06 -9.65
CA PHE A 65 -0.88 21.42 -8.22
C PHE A 65 0.24 22.43 -8.01
N GLY A 66 -0.10 23.70 -7.99
CA GLY A 66 0.90 24.78 -8.00
C GLY A 66 1.80 24.69 -9.24
N ASN A 67 3.10 24.52 -9.04
CA ASN A 67 4.07 24.37 -10.12
C ASN A 67 4.21 22.93 -10.65
N LEU A 68 3.62 21.94 -9.95
CA LEU A 68 3.69 20.54 -10.35
C LEU A 68 2.59 20.23 -11.35
N VAL A 69 2.96 19.73 -12.54
CA VAL A 69 2.02 19.16 -13.51
C VAL A 69 1.90 17.67 -13.22
N ALA A 70 0.78 17.27 -12.62
CA ALA A 70 0.55 15.88 -12.23
C ALA A 70 0.02 15.02 -13.40
N ASN A 71 -0.77 15.62 -14.30
CA ASN A 71 -1.19 15.03 -15.57
C ASN A 71 -1.06 16.11 -16.65
N ASP A 72 -0.51 15.75 -17.80
CA ASP A 72 -0.26 16.63 -18.92
C ASP A 72 -0.84 16.07 -20.20
N SER A 73 -1.98 16.60 -20.62
CA SER A 73 -2.68 16.25 -21.88
C SER A 73 -2.89 14.75 -22.07
N ILE A 74 -3.45 14.08 -21.04
CA ILE A 74 -3.67 12.63 -21.04
C ILE A 74 -4.86 12.28 -21.94
N ASP A 75 -4.61 11.38 -22.90
CA ASP A 75 -5.63 10.66 -23.67
C ASP A 75 -5.69 9.20 -23.21
N LEU A 76 -6.90 8.70 -22.89
CA LEU A 76 -7.09 7.34 -22.40
C LEU A 76 -8.47 6.83 -22.79
N ASP A 77 -8.52 5.64 -23.39
CA ASP A 77 -9.76 4.93 -23.74
C ASP A 77 -9.93 3.69 -22.85
N ILE A 78 -11.12 3.53 -22.29
CA ILE A 78 -11.51 2.43 -21.41
C ILE A 78 -12.71 1.74 -22.05
N TYR A 79 -12.60 0.43 -22.28
CA TYR A 79 -13.62 -0.36 -22.97
C TYR A 79 -14.37 -1.27 -22.00
N GLY A 80 -15.65 -1.51 -22.26
CA GLY A 80 -16.44 -2.50 -21.55
C GLY A 80 -15.95 -3.92 -21.84
N GLY A 81 -15.91 -4.79 -20.83
CA GLY A 81 -15.44 -6.17 -20.97
C GLY A 81 -13.91 -6.30 -21.13
N GLU A 82 -13.14 -5.27 -20.72
CA GLU A 82 -11.68 -5.31 -20.67
C GLU A 82 -11.15 -5.06 -19.26
N VAL A 83 -10.02 -5.68 -18.95
CA VAL A 83 -9.18 -5.39 -17.81
C VAL A 83 -8.02 -4.51 -18.28
N HIS A 84 -8.02 -3.25 -17.87
CA HIS A 84 -7.06 -2.24 -18.28
C HIS A 84 -6.09 -1.92 -17.12
N ALA A 85 -4.82 -2.25 -17.27
CA ALA A 85 -3.79 -1.90 -16.31
C ALA A 85 -3.19 -0.51 -16.59
N VAL A 86 -3.10 0.31 -15.57
CA VAL A 86 -2.41 1.62 -15.61
C VAL A 86 -1.12 1.53 -14.79
N LEU A 87 0.00 1.45 -15.50
CA LEU A 87 1.33 1.34 -14.93
C LEU A 87 2.05 2.68 -14.87
N GLY A 88 3.06 2.73 -14.03
CA GLY A 88 4.01 3.85 -13.93
C GLY A 88 4.64 3.91 -12.55
N GLU A 89 5.73 4.64 -12.41
CA GLU A 89 6.37 4.88 -11.12
C GLU A 89 5.48 5.68 -10.15
N ASN A 90 5.86 5.69 -8.87
CA ASN A 90 5.21 6.55 -7.88
C ASN A 90 5.43 8.03 -8.26
N GLY A 91 4.34 8.80 -8.26
CA GLY A 91 4.38 10.19 -8.76
C GLY A 91 4.15 10.35 -10.26
N ALA A 92 3.98 9.28 -11.04
CA ALA A 92 3.69 9.37 -12.48
C ALA A 92 2.30 9.94 -12.83
N GLY A 93 1.44 10.22 -11.85
CA GLY A 93 0.12 10.80 -12.06
C GLY A 93 -1.05 9.82 -12.09
N LYS A 94 -0.83 8.51 -11.89
CA LYS A 94 -1.85 7.45 -11.96
C LYS A 94 -3.06 7.70 -11.06
N SER A 95 -2.84 7.77 -9.75
CA SER A 95 -3.91 7.98 -8.77
C SER A 95 -4.57 9.36 -8.92
N THR A 96 -3.84 10.37 -9.42
CA THR A 96 -4.41 11.69 -9.76
C THR A 96 -5.41 11.57 -10.90
N LEU A 97 -5.05 10.86 -11.97
CA LEU A 97 -5.91 10.62 -13.12
C LEU A 97 -7.20 9.88 -12.71
N MET A 98 -7.08 8.81 -11.91
CA MET A 98 -8.25 8.07 -11.43
C MET A 98 -9.14 8.90 -10.51
N LYS A 99 -8.55 9.74 -9.65
CA LYS A 99 -9.29 10.68 -8.80
C LYS A 99 -10.01 11.77 -9.62
N ILE A 100 -9.50 12.13 -10.81
CA ILE A 100 -10.21 13.01 -11.75
C ILE A 100 -11.42 12.29 -12.33
N ILE A 101 -11.27 11.06 -12.81
CA ILE A 101 -12.36 10.24 -13.35
C ILE A 101 -13.45 10.02 -12.29
N TYR A 102 -13.04 9.83 -11.04
CA TYR A 102 -13.98 9.64 -9.93
C TYR A 102 -14.56 10.96 -9.37
N GLY A 103 -14.09 12.14 -9.85
CA GLY A 103 -14.61 13.44 -9.44
C GLY A 103 -14.10 13.96 -8.10
N VAL A 104 -13.01 13.39 -7.55
CA VAL A 104 -12.32 13.92 -6.36
C VAL A 104 -11.54 15.18 -6.72
N TYR A 105 -10.91 15.18 -7.89
CA TYR A 105 -10.23 16.34 -8.45
C TYR A 105 -10.90 16.79 -9.73
N GLN A 106 -10.94 18.11 -9.96
CA GLN A 106 -11.36 18.67 -11.24
C GLN A 106 -10.14 18.78 -12.16
N PRO A 107 -10.22 18.41 -13.44
CA PRO A 107 -9.18 18.70 -14.41
C PRO A 107 -9.06 20.22 -14.63
N ASP A 108 -7.86 20.68 -14.93
CA ASP A 108 -7.60 22.07 -15.28
C ASP A 108 -7.76 22.29 -16.81
N GLY A 109 -7.80 21.21 -17.58
CA GLY A 109 -8.05 21.19 -19.03
C GLY A 109 -8.40 19.79 -19.53
N GLY A 110 -8.93 19.71 -20.75
CA GLY A 110 -9.38 18.49 -21.39
C GLY A 110 -10.87 18.22 -21.21
N ALA A 111 -11.33 17.06 -21.71
CA ALA A 111 -12.72 16.61 -21.66
C ALA A 111 -12.81 15.14 -21.29
N ILE A 112 -13.92 14.77 -20.64
CA ILE A 112 -14.25 13.38 -20.31
C ILE A 112 -15.53 13.03 -21.09
N GLN A 113 -15.51 11.88 -21.77
CA GLN A 113 -16.65 11.36 -22.50
C GLN A 113 -17.08 10.03 -21.92
N PHE A 114 -18.37 9.83 -21.76
CA PHE A 114 -18.97 8.57 -21.34
C PHE A 114 -20.00 8.11 -22.36
N LYS A 115 -19.78 6.93 -22.95
CA LYS A 115 -20.62 6.41 -24.07
C LYS A 115 -20.76 7.44 -25.21
N GLY A 116 -19.65 8.03 -25.62
CA GLY A 116 -19.58 9.01 -26.69
C GLY A 116 -20.11 10.42 -26.37
N ALA A 117 -20.71 10.64 -25.20
CA ALA A 117 -21.21 11.94 -24.79
C ALA A 117 -20.23 12.67 -23.85
N ASP A 118 -19.99 13.95 -24.10
CA ASP A 118 -19.21 14.78 -23.17
C ASP A 118 -19.93 14.90 -21.82
N ILE A 119 -19.19 14.64 -20.74
CA ILE A 119 -19.71 14.69 -19.39
C ILE A 119 -18.88 15.62 -18.52
N ASN A 120 -19.52 16.17 -17.49
CA ASN A 120 -18.83 16.92 -16.44
C ASN A 120 -19.01 16.22 -15.10
N ILE A 121 -17.90 15.77 -14.51
CA ILE A 121 -17.88 15.08 -13.21
C ILE A 121 -17.43 16.09 -12.16
N GLY A 122 -18.39 16.69 -11.43
CA GLY A 122 -18.12 17.68 -10.39
C GLY A 122 -17.83 17.07 -9.02
N SER A 123 -18.21 15.80 -8.81
CA SER A 123 -18.08 15.13 -7.52
C SER A 123 -18.10 13.60 -7.66
N PRO A 124 -17.65 12.83 -6.64
CA PRO A 124 -17.81 11.38 -6.58
C PRO A 124 -19.26 10.88 -6.70
N ARG A 125 -20.22 11.74 -6.36
CA ARG A 125 -21.66 11.44 -6.52
C ARG A 125 -22.05 11.40 -8.00
N ASP A 126 -21.50 12.29 -8.81
CA ASP A 126 -21.78 12.36 -10.25
C ASP A 126 -21.19 11.14 -10.96
N SER A 127 -19.94 10.76 -10.62
CA SER A 127 -19.31 9.53 -11.14
C SER A 127 -20.15 8.29 -10.84
N ARG A 128 -20.59 8.15 -9.58
CA ARG A 128 -21.46 7.00 -9.20
C ARG A 128 -22.78 7.00 -9.96
N ALA A 129 -23.37 8.16 -10.18
CA ALA A 129 -24.62 8.27 -10.94
C ALA A 129 -24.43 7.85 -12.42
N LEU A 130 -23.23 7.99 -12.97
CA LEU A 130 -22.84 7.52 -14.31
C LEU A 130 -22.45 6.03 -14.33
N GLY A 131 -22.37 5.38 -13.16
CA GLY A 131 -21.92 4.00 -13.05
C GLY A 131 -20.39 3.85 -13.04
N ILE A 132 -19.66 4.86 -12.55
CA ILE A 132 -18.21 4.79 -12.34
C ILE A 132 -17.96 4.62 -10.83
N GLY A 133 -17.33 3.52 -10.44
CA GLY A 133 -16.99 3.19 -9.06
C GLY A 133 -15.48 3.15 -8.84
N MET A 134 -15.02 3.47 -7.63
CA MET A 134 -13.60 3.43 -7.26
C MET A 134 -13.39 2.78 -5.90
N VAL A 135 -12.46 1.82 -5.86
CA VAL A 135 -11.86 1.28 -4.64
C VAL A 135 -10.55 2.02 -4.40
N PHE A 136 -10.45 2.72 -3.29
CA PHE A 136 -9.24 3.45 -2.90
C PHE A 136 -8.22 2.52 -2.28
N GLN A 137 -6.95 2.88 -2.34
CA GLN A 137 -5.85 2.20 -1.65
C GLN A 137 -6.13 2.05 -0.14
N ASN A 138 -6.65 3.10 0.51
CA ASN A 138 -7.22 3.02 1.86
C ASN A 138 -8.74 2.87 1.74
N PHE A 139 -9.26 1.72 2.12
CA PHE A 139 -10.68 1.39 1.96
C PHE A 139 -11.61 2.41 2.63
N ALA A 140 -12.68 2.78 1.90
CA ALA A 140 -13.71 3.70 2.39
C ALA A 140 -14.78 2.94 3.18
N LEU A 141 -14.36 2.21 4.24
CA LEU A 141 -15.20 1.40 5.11
C LEU A 141 -15.19 1.96 6.53
N ILE A 142 -16.34 1.84 7.22
CA ILE A 142 -16.48 2.23 8.62
C ILE A 142 -16.27 1.00 9.51
N PRO A 143 -15.14 0.91 10.26
CA PRO A 143 -14.78 -0.29 11.00
C PRO A 143 -15.80 -0.76 12.03
N ALA A 144 -16.49 0.18 12.69
CA ALA A 144 -17.48 -0.12 13.73
C ALA A 144 -18.80 -0.70 13.21
N LEU A 145 -19.05 -0.58 11.90
CA LEU A 145 -20.29 -1.04 11.25
C LEU A 145 -20.11 -2.43 10.62
N THR A 146 -21.24 -3.12 10.43
CA THR A 146 -21.28 -4.40 9.70
C THR A 146 -21.11 -4.21 8.19
N VAL A 147 -20.85 -5.29 7.46
CA VAL A 147 -20.84 -5.32 5.99
C VAL A 147 -22.15 -4.75 5.44
N THR A 148 -23.29 -5.26 5.91
CA THR A 148 -24.63 -4.78 5.48
C THR A 148 -24.81 -3.28 5.69
N GLU A 149 -24.38 -2.74 6.83
CA GLU A 149 -24.50 -1.32 7.14
C GLU A 149 -23.59 -0.46 6.25
N ASN A 150 -22.35 -0.90 5.99
CA ASN A 150 -21.43 -0.21 5.07
C ASN A 150 -21.99 -0.18 3.64
N VAL A 151 -22.54 -1.29 3.17
CA VAL A 151 -23.21 -1.37 1.86
C VAL A 151 -24.41 -0.43 1.81
N ALA A 152 -25.27 -0.46 2.83
CA ALA A 152 -26.46 0.41 2.91
C ALA A 152 -26.13 1.91 2.83
N LEU A 153 -25.04 2.34 3.49
CA LEU A 153 -24.60 3.74 3.47
C LEU A 153 -24.05 4.17 2.11
N PHE A 154 -23.54 3.23 1.33
CA PHE A 154 -22.96 3.53 0.01
C PHE A 154 -24.01 3.66 -1.08
N LEU A 155 -25.13 2.92 -1.00
CA LEU A 155 -26.13 2.87 -2.06
C LEU A 155 -26.89 4.19 -2.19
N PRO A 156 -27.04 4.75 -3.43
CA PRO A 156 -27.74 6.00 -3.64
C PRO A 156 -29.28 5.84 -3.51
N GLY A 157 -29.96 6.88 -3.03
CA GLY A 157 -31.40 7.08 -3.23
C GLY A 157 -32.35 6.10 -2.52
N GLN A 158 -31.85 5.34 -1.56
CA GLN A 158 -32.71 4.44 -0.79
C GLN A 158 -33.60 5.26 0.14
N GLY A 159 -34.84 5.48 -0.31
CA GLY A 159 -35.90 6.01 0.56
C GLY A 159 -35.98 5.16 1.84
N MET A 160 -36.54 5.73 2.90
CA MET A 160 -36.49 5.37 4.29
C MET A 160 -36.78 3.90 4.70
N ILE A 161 -36.92 2.93 3.79
CA ILE A 161 -37.23 1.52 4.10
C ILE A 161 -36.51 0.57 3.12
N LEU A 162 -35.20 0.41 3.25
CA LEU A 162 -34.59 -0.87 2.81
C LEU A 162 -34.88 -1.94 3.86
N SER A 163 -35.55 -3.00 3.45
CA SER A 163 -35.61 -4.19 4.30
C SER A 163 -34.19 -4.75 4.45
N ARG A 164 -33.65 -4.75 5.68
CA ARG A 164 -32.35 -5.37 6.00
C ARG A 164 -32.24 -6.78 5.43
N ARG A 165 -33.34 -7.52 5.43
CA ARG A 165 -33.40 -8.89 4.86
C ARG A 165 -33.14 -8.90 3.36
N GLU A 166 -33.71 -7.96 2.61
CA GLU A 166 -33.52 -7.85 1.18
C GLU A 166 -32.08 -7.47 0.82
N LEU A 167 -31.49 -6.53 1.57
CA LEU A 167 -30.11 -6.14 1.39
C LEU A 167 -29.14 -7.29 1.66
N VAL A 168 -29.36 -8.05 2.74
CA VAL A 168 -28.58 -9.26 3.04
C VAL A 168 -28.67 -10.28 1.90
N ARG A 169 -29.90 -10.54 1.38
CA ARG A 169 -30.12 -11.46 0.27
C ARG A 169 -29.33 -11.02 -0.99
N GLN A 170 -29.36 -9.75 -1.33
CA GLN A 170 -28.63 -9.20 -2.48
C GLN A 170 -27.10 -9.30 -2.29
N ILE A 171 -26.60 -9.03 -1.09
CA ILE A 171 -25.16 -9.22 -0.76
C ILE A 171 -24.79 -10.68 -0.94
N GLU A 172 -25.57 -11.62 -0.42
CA GLU A 172 -25.31 -13.06 -0.53
C GLU A 172 -25.36 -13.54 -1.98
N GLU A 173 -26.31 -13.03 -2.79
CA GLU A 173 -26.45 -13.35 -4.21
C GLU A 173 -25.21 -12.90 -5.01
N ILE A 174 -24.77 -11.64 -4.83
CA ILE A 174 -23.57 -11.10 -5.50
C ILE A 174 -22.32 -11.81 -4.99
N SER A 175 -22.23 -12.02 -3.70
CA SER A 175 -21.12 -12.72 -3.07
C SER A 175 -20.96 -14.16 -3.61
N GLY A 176 -22.08 -14.87 -3.80
CA GLY A 176 -22.07 -16.19 -4.40
C GLY A 176 -21.73 -16.18 -5.90
N ARG A 177 -22.25 -15.17 -6.65
CA ARG A 177 -22.01 -15.07 -8.11
C ARG A 177 -20.55 -14.84 -8.46
N TYR A 178 -19.86 -13.98 -7.72
CA TYR A 178 -18.48 -13.58 -8.00
C TYR A 178 -17.45 -14.15 -7.00
N ASN A 179 -17.82 -15.21 -6.28
CA ASN A 179 -16.92 -15.87 -5.29
C ASN A 179 -16.32 -14.88 -4.25
N LEU A 180 -17.08 -13.83 -3.89
CA LEU A 180 -16.67 -12.79 -2.93
C LEU A 180 -17.10 -13.11 -1.49
N HIS A 181 -16.99 -14.35 -1.05
CA HIS A 181 -17.53 -14.82 0.23
C HIS A 181 -17.17 -13.93 1.42
N VAL A 182 -18.16 -13.19 1.95
CA VAL A 182 -18.09 -12.41 3.18
C VAL A 182 -19.40 -12.52 3.94
N SER A 183 -19.33 -12.55 5.27
CA SER A 183 -20.53 -12.58 6.11
C SER A 183 -21.19 -11.20 6.17
N PRO A 184 -22.47 -11.04 5.74
CA PRO A 184 -23.17 -9.75 5.80
C PRO A 184 -23.28 -9.16 7.22
N SER A 185 -23.24 -9.99 8.26
CA SER A 185 -23.34 -9.59 9.65
C SER A 185 -22.00 -9.33 10.33
N ALA A 186 -20.87 -9.69 9.72
CA ALA A 186 -19.55 -9.42 10.26
C ALA A 186 -19.27 -7.92 10.34
N ARG A 187 -18.58 -7.48 11.39
CA ARG A 187 -18.09 -6.09 11.48
C ARG A 187 -16.84 -5.94 10.61
N ILE A 188 -16.68 -4.77 10.02
CA ILE A 188 -15.50 -4.47 9.19
C ILE A 188 -14.21 -4.56 10.01
N SER A 189 -14.24 -4.19 11.30
CA SER A 189 -13.08 -4.35 12.19
C SER A 189 -12.55 -5.79 12.26
N ASP A 190 -13.44 -6.76 12.14
CA ASP A 190 -13.14 -8.19 12.34
C ASP A 190 -12.72 -8.89 11.03
N LEU A 191 -12.78 -8.17 9.90
CA LEU A 191 -12.44 -8.68 8.58
C LEU A 191 -10.95 -8.49 8.26
N THR A 192 -10.38 -9.46 7.58
CA THR A 192 -9.05 -9.35 6.94
C THR A 192 -9.04 -8.28 5.86
N MET A 193 -7.86 -7.86 5.41
CA MET A 193 -7.74 -6.87 4.34
C MET A 193 -8.35 -7.37 3.02
N GLY A 194 -8.15 -8.65 2.67
CA GLY A 194 -8.78 -9.28 1.50
C GLY A 194 -10.30 -9.32 1.59
N GLU A 195 -10.87 -9.61 2.76
CA GLU A 195 -12.32 -9.57 2.96
C GLU A 195 -12.87 -8.14 2.86
N ARG A 196 -12.17 -7.14 3.40
CA ARG A 196 -12.55 -5.71 3.25
C ARG A 196 -12.57 -5.29 1.79
N GLN A 197 -11.61 -5.74 0.99
CA GLN A 197 -11.59 -5.49 -0.45
C GLN A 197 -12.80 -6.12 -1.16
N LYS A 198 -13.16 -7.35 -0.80
CA LYS A 198 -14.37 -8.00 -1.31
C LYS A 198 -15.63 -7.19 -0.98
N VAL A 199 -15.71 -6.60 0.23
CA VAL A 199 -16.82 -5.70 0.61
C VAL A 199 -16.84 -4.46 -0.29
N GLU A 200 -15.70 -3.84 -0.59
CA GLU A 200 -15.63 -2.70 -1.51
C GLU A 200 -16.15 -3.07 -2.91
N LEU A 201 -15.76 -4.23 -3.46
CA LEU A 201 -16.26 -4.71 -4.74
C LEU A 201 -17.78 -4.95 -4.71
N ILE A 202 -18.30 -5.60 -3.67
CA ILE A 202 -19.75 -5.80 -3.50
C ILE A 202 -20.49 -4.46 -3.50
N LYS A 203 -19.98 -3.45 -2.81
CA LYS A 203 -20.56 -2.08 -2.79
C LYS A 203 -20.69 -1.51 -4.19
N LEU A 204 -19.65 -1.62 -5.01
CA LEU A 204 -19.64 -1.09 -6.38
C LEU A 204 -20.58 -1.86 -7.30
N ILE A 205 -20.60 -3.18 -7.22
CA ILE A 205 -21.49 -4.04 -8.03
C ILE A 205 -22.96 -3.75 -7.67
N MET A 206 -23.28 -3.64 -6.38
CA MET A 206 -24.63 -3.29 -5.92
C MET A 206 -25.05 -1.86 -6.30
N ALA A 207 -24.10 -0.95 -6.47
CA ALA A 207 -24.36 0.39 -6.98
C ALA A 207 -24.47 0.43 -8.51
N HIS A 208 -24.49 -0.72 -9.18
CA HIS A 208 -24.57 -0.85 -10.64
C HIS A 208 -23.43 -0.11 -11.38
N ALA A 209 -22.23 -0.09 -10.82
CA ALA A 209 -21.06 0.45 -11.49
C ALA A 209 -20.78 -0.37 -12.76
N GLN A 210 -20.46 0.30 -13.86
CA GLN A 210 -20.05 -0.30 -15.14
C GLN A 210 -18.53 -0.18 -15.34
N VAL A 211 -17.93 0.85 -14.74
CA VAL A 211 -16.48 1.05 -14.70
C VAL A 211 -16.03 0.90 -13.25
N LEU A 212 -15.14 -0.05 -13.01
CA LEU A 212 -14.55 -0.33 -11.70
C LEU A 212 -13.10 0.11 -11.71
N ILE A 213 -12.77 1.11 -10.91
CA ILE A 213 -11.39 1.61 -10.76
C ILE A 213 -10.84 1.08 -9.43
N LEU A 214 -9.65 0.47 -9.46
CA LEU A 214 -8.99 -0.07 -8.27
C LEU A 214 -7.57 0.52 -8.15
N ASP A 215 -7.31 1.19 -7.04
CA ASP A 215 -6.00 1.83 -6.76
C ASP A 215 -5.14 0.88 -5.93
N GLU A 216 -4.13 0.26 -6.55
CA GLU A 216 -3.21 -0.74 -5.99
C GLU A 216 -3.93 -1.89 -5.25
N PRO A 217 -4.83 -2.63 -5.91
CA PRO A 217 -5.70 -3.59 -5.23
C PRO A 217 -4.98 -4.78 -4.59
N THR A 218 -3.76 -5.06 -4.96
CA THR A 218 -2.97 -6.22 -4.51
C THR A 218 -1.92 -5.87 -3.46
N SER A 219 -1.79 -4.58 -3.11
CA SER A 219 -0.74 -4.11 -2.20
C SER A 219 -0.87 -4.65 -0.77
N VAL A 220 -2.04 -5.13 -0.39
CA VAL A 220 -2.37 -5.61 0.97
C VAL A 220 -2.88 -7.06 0.98
N LEU A 221 -2.75 -7.77 -0.14
CA LEU A 221 -3.21 -9.15 -0.30
C LEU A 221 -2.07 -10.15 -0.22
N ALA A 222 -2.33 -11.31 0.37
CA ALA A 222 -1.42 -12.43 0.29
C ALA A 222 -1.37 -13.00 -1.15
N PRO A 223 -0.28 -13.66 -1.58
CA PRO A 223 -0.13 -14.15 -2.96
C PRO A 223 -1.32 -14.97 -3.47
N HIS A 224 -1.88 -15.89 -2.67
CA HIS A 224 -3.04 -16.70 -3.04
C HIS A 224 -4.36 -15.89 -3.13
N GLU A 225 -4.47 -14.76 -2.41
CA GLU A 225 -5.62 -13.87 -2.52
C GLU A 225 -5.57 -13.03 -3.81
N VAL A 226 -4.36 -12.77 -4.32
CA VAL A 226 -4.15 -12.06 -5.59
C VAL A 226 -4.73 -12.86 -6.76
N ASP A 227 -4.45 -14.18 -6.81
CA ASP A 227 -5.00 -15.06 -7.85
C ASP A 227 -6.53 -15.06 -7.79
N GLY A 228 -7.11 -15.17 -6.58
CA GLY A 228 -8.55 -15.09 -6.38
C GLY A 228 -9.17 -13.76 -6.83
N LEU A 229 -8.47 -12.65 -6.64
CA LEU A 229 -8.91 -11.33 -7.12
C LEU A 229 -8.94 -11.28 -8.66
N PHE A 230 -7.92 -11.82 -9.32
CA PHE A 230 -7.89 -11.85 -10.80
C PHE A 230 -8.94 -12.81 -11.40
N GLU A 231 -9.29 -13.87 -10.69
CA GLU A 231 -10.46 -14.69 -11.08
C GLU A 231 -11.75 -13.86 -11.04
N VAL A 232 -11.95 -13.05 -9.99
CA VAL A 232 -13.09 -12.12 -9.90
C VAL A 232 -13.05 -11.10 -11.05
N PHE A 233 -11.91 -10.55 -11.41
CA PHE A 233 -11.78 -9.65 -12.56
C PHE A 233 -12.21 -10.34 -13.86
N ASN A 234 -11.79 -11.59 -14.06
CA ASN A 234 -12.18 -12.36 -15.25
C ASN A 234 -13.70 -12.60 -15.33
N GLU A 235 -14.36 -12.86 -14.20
CA GLU A 235 -15.82 -13.04 -14.17
C GLU A 235 -16.54 -11.72 -14.45
N LEU A 236 -16.14 -10.63 -13.80
CA LEU A 236 -16.69 -9.30 -14.03
C LEU A 236 -16.49 -8.84 -15.49
N ARG A 237 -15.31 -9.09 -16.07
CA ARG A 237 -15.02 -8.82 -17.48
C ARG A 237 -15.98 -9.54 -18.41
N ARG A 238 -16.24 -10.83 -18.16
CA ARG A 238 -17.22 -11.63 -18.96
C ARG A 238 -18.64 -11.08 -18.87
N ASP A 239 -18.97 -10.46 -17.75
CA ASP A 239 -20.27 -9.79 -17.55
C ASP A 239 -20.29 -8.36 -18.14
N GLY A 240 -19.22 -7.93 -18.84
CA GLY A 240 -19.15 -6.66 -19.56
C GLY A 240 -18.68 -5.46 -18.73
N TYR A 241 -18.21 -5.66 -17.51
CA TYR A 241 -17.61 -4.57 -16.72
C TYR A 241 -16.29 -4.11 -17.33
N ALA A 242 -16.04 -2.80 -17.30
CA ALA A 242 -14.73 -2.23 -17.55
C ALA A 242 -13.96 -2.18 -16.22
N ILE A 243 -12.81 -2.82 -16.14
CA ILE A 243 -11.99 -2.86 -14.93
C ILE A 243 -10.71 -2.09 -15.21
N VAL A 244 -10.44 -1.07 -14.42
CA VAL A 244 -9.18 -0.30 -14.48
C VAL A 244 -8.46 -0.47 -13.16
N PHE A 245 -7.27 -1.03 -13.19
CA PHE A 245 -6.47 -1.15 -11.96
C PHE A 245 -5.11 -0.48 -12.10
N ILE A 246 -4.71 0.20 -11.05
CA ILE A 246 -3.39 0.81 -10.93
C ILE A 246 -2.48 -0.18 -10.22
N THR A 247 -1.31 -0.43 -10.79
CA THR A 247 -0.25 -1.20 -10.14
C THR A 247 1.12 -0.73 -10.61
N HIS A 248 2.15 -1.09 -9.87
CA HIS A 248 3.53 -0.98 -10.27
C HIS A 248 4.18 -2.38 -10.42
N LYS A 249 3.41 -3.45 -10.17
CA LYS A 249 3.86 -4.84 -10.24
C LYS A 249 3.63 -5.43 -11.62
N ILE A 250 4.69 -5.59 -12.37
CA ILE A 250 4.68 -6.08 -13.76
C ILE A 250 4.06 -7.49 -13.91
N PRO A 251 4.34 -8.48 -13.03
CA PRO A 251 3.74 -9.80 -13.12
C PRO A 251 2.21 -9.78 -13.10
N GLU A 252 1.60 -8.90 -12.28
CA GLU A 252 0.15 -8.74 -12.19
C GLU A 252 -0.46 -8.27 -13.51
N VAL A 253 0.21 -7.35 -14.18
CA VAL A 253 -0.22 -6.82 -15.47
C VAL A 253 -0.16 -7.89 -16.55
N LEU A 254 0.94 -8.61 -16.63
CA LEU A 254 1.15 -9.66 -17.64
C LEU A 254 0.18 -10.84 -17.47
N SER A 255 -0.29 -11.09 -16.24
CA SER A 255 -1.21 -12.20 -15.96
C SER A 255 -2.69 -11.85 -16.11
N SER A 256 -3.07 -10.57 -15.99
CA SER A 256 -4.48 -10.21 -15.85
C SER A 256 -4.99 -9.15 -16.81
N ALA A 257 -4.12 -8.31 -17.39
CA ALA A 257 -4.56 -7.19 -18.21
C ALA A 257 -4.74 -7.56 -19.69
N ASP A 258 -5.82 -7.04 -20.31
CA ASP A 258 -6.04 -7.09 -21.77
C ASP A 258 -5.38 -5.87 -22.45
N ARG A 259 -5.36 -4.72 -21.75
CA ARG A 259 -4.78 -3.46 -22.23
C ARG A 259 -3.90 -2.84 -21.18
N ILE A 260 -2.85 -2.16 -21.63
CA ILE A 260 -1.84 -1.55 -20.76
C ILE A 260 -1.65 -0.08 -21.15
N THR A 261 -1.73 0.81 -20.18
CA THR A 261 -1.29 2.20 -20.31
C THR A 261 -0.12 2.46 -19.35
N VAL A 262 0.99 2.94 -19.87
CA VAL A 262 2.14 3.36 -19.06
C VAL A 262 2.17 4.87 -18.95
N LEU A 263 2.11 5.38 -17.70
CA LEU A 263 2.30 6.79 -17.39
C LEU A 263 3.72 7.04 -16.86
N ARG A 264 4.31 8.16 -17.30
CA ARG A 264 5.58 8.65 -16.79
C ARG A 264 5.59 10.18 -16.80
N HIS A 265 5.98 10.80 -15.66
CA HIS A 265 6.03 12.24 -15.48
C HIS A 265 4.73 12.98 -15.90
N GLY A 266 3.59 12.38 -15.60
CA GLY A 266 2.28 12.95 -15.91
C GLY A 266 1.81 12.78 -17.36
N ALA A 267 2.56 12.09 -18.22
CA ALA A 267 2.20 11.87 -19.62
C ALA A 267 2.02 10.36 -19.92
N VAL A 268 1.20 10.02 -20.93
CA VAL A 268 1.07 8.67 -21.46
C VAL A 268 2.27 8.36 -22.35
N VAL A 269 3.04 7.33 -21.99
CA VAL A 269 4.16 6.83 -22.79
C VAL A 269 3.66 5.86 -23.86
N THR A 270 2.72 4.98 -23.50
CA THR A 270 2.09 4.01 -24.40
C THR A 270 0.70 3.64 -23.91
N ASN A 271 -0.18 3.31 -24.85
CA ASN A 271 -1.48 2.68 -24.62
C ASN A 271 -1.66 1.59 -25.68
N ARG A 272 -1.66 0.32 -25.28
CA ARG A 272 -1.69 -0.81 -26.22
C ARG A 272 -2.29 -2.08 -25.59
N SER A 273 -2.61 -3.06 -26.44
CA SER A 273 -2.92 -4.43 -25.97
C SER A 273 -1.74 -5.02 -25.20
N SER A 274 -2.02 -5.86 -24.21
CA SER A 274 -1.02 -6.62 -23.46
C SER A 274 -0.40 -7.77 -24.27
N GLU A 275 -1.01 -8.12 -25.39
CA GLU A 275 -0.57 -9.24 -26.23
C GLU A 275 0.85 -9.01 -26.77
N GLY A 276 1.74 -9.96 -26.54
CA GLY A 276 3.14 -9.92 -26.94
C GLY A 276 4.02 -8.94 -26.17
N VAL A 277 3.52 -8.33 -25.09
CA VAL A 277 4.30 -7.43 -24.21
C VAL A 277 5.11 -8.27 -23.23
N THR A 278 6.40 -7.99 -23.12
CA THR A 278 7.27 -8.62 -22.12
C THR A 278 7.46 -7.75 -20.88
N GLY A 279 7.92 -8.36 -19.77
CA GLY A 279 8.25 -7.62 -18.56
C GLY A 279 9.34 -6.57 -18.80
N ASP A 280 10.33 -6.89 -19.62
CA ASP A 280 11.42 -5.99 -19.96
C ASP A 280 10.96 -4.78 -20.77
N ASP A 281 9.98 -4.96 -21.68
CA ASP A 281 9.35 -3.85 -22.40
C ASP A 281 8.68 -2.89 -21.42
N LEU A 282 7.94 -3.42 -20.43
CA LEU A 282 7.24 -2.60 -19.43
C LEU A 282 8.21 -1.85 -18.55
N VAL A 283 9.29 -2.48 -18.08
CA VAL A 283 10.35 -1.81 -17.32
C VAL A 283 10.92 -0.64 -18.12
N SER A 284 11.27 -0.88 -19.38
CA SER A 284 11.84 0.13 -20.25
C SER A 284 10.92 1.33 -20.47
N LEU A 285 9.64 1.04 -20.72
CA LEU A 285 8.61 2.08 -20.90
C LEU A 285 8.39 2.89 -19.62
N MET A 286 8.39 2.23 -18.46
CA MET A 286 8.21 2.89 -17.17
C MET A 286 9.40 3.78 -16.83
N MET A 287 10.62 3.29 -17.03
CA MET A 287 11.87 3.99 -16.65
C MET A 287 12.37 4.95 -17.74
N GLY A 288 11.93 4.80 -19.00
CA GLY A 288 12.36 5.63 -20.12
C GLY A 288 13.77 5.35 -20.61
N ILE A 289 14.22 4.12 -20.45
CA ILE A 289 15.55 3.67 -20.81
C ILE A 289 15.42 2.71 -22.00
N ASP A 290 16.24 2.91 -23.04
CA ASP A 290 16.20 2.05 -24.23
C ASP A 290 16.74 0.65 -23.87
N VAL A 291 15.97 -0.41 -24.17
CA VAL A 291 16.33 -1.82 -23.88
C VAL A 291 17.68 -2.18 -24.49
N GLY A 292 18.08 -1.52 -25.57
CA GLY A 292 19.37 -1.71 -26.22
C GLY A 292 20.59 -1.34 -25.36
N GLU A 293 20.42 -0.45 -24.39
CA GLU A 293 21.51 -0.03 -23.48
C GLU A 293 21.45 -0.72 -22.10
N LEU A 294 20.30 -1.29 -21.72
CA LEU A 294 20.10 -1.91 -20.40
C LEU A 294 19.82 -3.42 -20.44
N ALA A 295 19.46 -3.96 -21.58
CA ALA A 295 19.01 -5.34 -21.72
C ALA A 295 19.99 -6.44 -21.24
N PRO A 296 21.31 -6.23 -21.11
CA PRO A 296 22.15 -7.17 -20.35
C PRO A 296 22.36 -6.81 -18.88
N ARG A 297 21.98 -5.58 -18.44
CA ARG A 297 22.47 -5.08 -17.14
C ARG A 297 21.45 -4.92 -16.03
N ALA A 298 20.16 -4.66 -16.30
CA ALA A 298 19.22 -4.34 -15.24
C ALA A 298 18.38 -5.54 -14.75
N HIS A 299 17.90 -6.42 -15.62
CA HIS A 299 17.09 -7.58 -15.19
C HIS A 299 17.87 -8.90 -15.16
N ILE A 300 18.72 -9.15 -16.14
CA ILE A 300 19.66 -10.28 -16.07
C ILE A 300 20.74 -9.96 -15.03
N GLN A 301 21.16 -8.71 -14.91
CA GLN A 301 22.12 -8.30 -13.90
C GLN A 301 21.50 -8.09 -12.52
N SER A 302 20.23 -7.67 -12.38
CA SER A 302 19.54 -7.74 -11.07
C SER A 302 19.23 -9.18 -10.68
N ARG A 303 18.88 -10.06 -11.60
CA ARG A 303 18.68 -11.49 -11.31
C ARG A 303 20.00 -12.27 -11.26
N ILE A 304 20.99 -11.97 -12.11
CA ILE A 304 22.35 -12.54 -12.04
C ILE A 304 23.19 -11.87 -10.95
N GLU A 305 23.05 -10.58 -10.68
CA GLU A 305 23.59 -9.95 -9.49
C GLU A 305 22.80 -10.32 -8.24
N TYR A 306 21.52 -10.59 -8.32
CA TYR A 306 20.69 -11.17 -7.28
C TYR A 306 21.09 -12.62 -7.01
N ASP A 307 21.24 -13.48 -8.03
CA ASP A 307 21.73 -14.85 -7.89
C ASP A 307 23.26 -14.91 -7.62
N SER A 308 24.07 -14.02 -8.17
CA SER A 308 25.49 -13.94 -7.84
C SER A 308 25.75 -13.19 -6.53
N ARG A 309 24.87 -12.30 -6.09
CA ARG A 309 24.89 -11.74 -4.73
C ARG A 309 24.32 -12.72 -3.73
N LYS A 310 23.28 -13.46 -4.05
CA LYS A 310 22.83 -14.61 -3.24
C LYS A 310 23.98 -15.59 -3.02
N LEU A 311 24.82 -15.85 -4.05
CA LEU A 311 26.05 -16.64 -3.94
C LEU A 311 27.20 -15.89 -3.25
N ALA A 312 27.30 -14.55 -3.36
CA ALA A 312 28.31 -13.74 -2.68
C ALA A 312 27.93 -13.38 -1.24
N TYR A 313 26.65 -13.43 -0.91
CA TYR A 313 26.09 -13.17 0.43
C TYR A 313 25.84 -14.45 1.21
N GLN A 314 26.08 -15.62 0.66
CA GLN A 314 26.26 -16.86 1.41
C GLN A 314 27.53 -16.72 2.29
N ARG A 315 27.42 -15.88 3.32
CA ARG A 315 28.36 -15.90 4.41
C ARG A 315 27.96 -17.05 5.32
N ASP A 316 28.91 -17.90 5.55
CA ASP A 316 28.86 -18.84 6.67
C ASP A 316 28.77 -18.02 7.97
N VAL A 317 27.55 -17.75 8.39
CA VAL A 317 27.24 -17.04 9.66
C VAL A 317 27.62 -17.86 10.88
N SER A 318 28.04 -19.13 10.72
CA SER A 318 28.52 -20.00 11.80
C SER A 318 29.79 -19.46 12.50
N HIS A 319 30.46 -18.46 11.91
CA HIS A 319 31.64 -17.82 12.49
C HIS A 319 31.35 -16.58 13.33
N LEU A 320 30.09 -16.09 13.36
CA LEU A 320 29.71 -14.96 14.22
C LEU A 320 29.49 -15.44 15.67
N GLY A 321 30.55 -15.93 16.30
CA GLY A 321 30.57 -16.23 17.73
C GLY A 321 30.58 -14.92 18.53
N GLY A 322 29.58 -14.69 19.36
CA GLY A 322 29.49 -13.46 20.16
C GLY A 322 28.14 -13.34 20.86
N THR A 323 27.94 -12.20 21.53
CA THR A 323 26.65 -11.84 22.12
C THR A 323 25.69 -11.41 21.01
N ALA A 324 24.48 -11.95 20.99
CA ALA A 324 23.42 -11.53 20.06
C ALA A 324 23.16 -10.02 20.20
N ALA A 325 22.95 -9.35 19.07
CA ALA A 325 22.57 -7.94 19.06
C ALA A 325 21.14 -7.75 19.58
N ILE A 326 20.23 -8.66 19.18
CA ILE A 326 18.86 -8.78 19.72
C ILE A 326 18.63 -10.24 20.08
N GLU A 327 18.00 -10.50 21.21
CA GLU A 327 17.55 -11.82 21.59
C GLU A 327 16.18 -11.73 22.29
N PHE A 328 15.22 -12.46 21.77
CA PHE A 328 13.91 -12.72 22.37
C PHE A 328 13.91 -14.16 22.87
N LYS A 329 13.52 -14.39 24.13
CA LYS A 329 13.39 -15.71 24.75
C LYS A 329 12.03 -15.84 25.37
N GLU A 330 11.17 -16.67 24.78
CA GLU A 330 9.83 -16.99 25.28
C GLU A 330 9.03 -15.71 25.63
N VAL A 331 9.07 -14.69 24.77
CA VAL A 331 8.47 -13.40 25.05
C VAL A 331 6.96 -13.44 24.90
N TRP A 332 6.28 -13.02 25.95
CA TRP A 332 4.82 -12.87 25.99
C TRP A 332 4.48 -11.41 26.25
N THR A 333 3.51 -10.89 25.50
CA THR A 333 2.90 -9.59 25.79
C THR A 333 1.39 -9.79 25.90
N THR A 334 0.72 -9.04 26.80
CA THR A 334 -0.73 -8.98 26.82
C THR A 334 -1.14 -7.53 26.60
N GLN A 335 -1.86 -7.28 25.52
CA GLN A 335 -2.82 -6.21 25.53
C GLN A 335 -4.13 -6.83 25.98
N SER A 336 -4.72 -6.34 27.06
CA SER A 336 -5.99 -6.85 27.58
C SER A 336 -7.05 -6.83 26.47
N HIS A 337 -7.48 -8.03 26.02
CA HIS A 337 -8.50 -8.30 25.01
C HIS A 337 -8.09 -8.19 23.52
N ASP A 338 -6.81 -8.03 23.16
CA ASP A 338 -6.39 -8.10 21.76
C ASP A 338 -5.67 -9.42 21.46
N PRO A 339 -6.11 -10.24 20.47
CA PRO A 339 -5.41 -11.46 20.06
C PRO A 339 -4.03 -11.21 19.40
N ARG A 340 -3.63 -9.94 19.22
CA ARG A 340 -2.39 -9.52 18.56
C ARG A 340 -1.16 -9.51 19.47
N GLY A 341 -1.24 -9.89 20.74
CA GLY A 341 -0.08 -9.98 21.64
C GLY A 341 0.95 -11.02 21.17
N LEU A 342 2.21 -10.90 21.64
CA LEU A 342 3.24 -11.92 21.44
C LEU A 342 3.01 -13.12 22.36
N HIS A 343 3.16 -14.31 21.81
CA HIS A 343 2.85 -15.57 22.48
C HIS A 343 4.03 -16.56 22.44
N GLY A 344 5.01 -16.37 23.33
CA GLY A 344 6.18 -17.26 23.46
C GLY A 344 7.16 -17.09 22.29
N VAL A 345 7.36 -15.85 21.84
CA VAL A 345 8.24 -15.55 20.71
C VAL A 345 9.70 -15.69 21.13
N SER A 346 10.46 -16.46 20.32
CA SER A 346 11.91 -16.68 20.54
C SER A 346 12.64 -16.56 19.22
N PHE A 347 13.65 -15.70 19.15
CA PHE A 347 14.61 -15.60 18.04
C PHE A 347 15.84 -14.82 18.50
N SER A 348 16.91 -14.90 17.73
CA SER A 348 18.12 -14.08 17.95
C SER A 348 18.68 -13.56 16.64
N VAL A 349 19.30 -12.37 16.68
CA VAL A 349 19.97 -11.75 15.53
C VAL A 349 21.38 -11.35 15.96
N MET A 350 22.37 -11.82 15.23
CA MET A 350 23.77 -11.48 15.49
C MET A 350 24.17 -10.16 14.82
N PRO A 351 25.19 -9.46 15.31
CA PRO A 351 25.78 -8.34 14.59
C PRO A 351 26.19 -8.73 13.17
N GLY A 352 25.79 -7.93 12.18
CA GLY A 352 26.04 -8.23 10.77
C GLY A 352 25.08 -9.25 10.14
N GLN A 353 23.98 -9.59 10.82
CA GLN A 353 22.94 -10.50 10.35
C GLN A 353 21.64 -9.74 10.04
N MET A 354 20.91 -10.21 9.03
CA MET A 354 19.55 -9.76 8.72
C MET A 354 18.55 -10.91 8.90
N LEU A 355 17.65 -10.74 9.87
CA LEU A 355 16.51 -11.64 10.09
C LEU A 355 15.31 -11.11 9.33
N GLY A 356 14.75 -11.90 8.42
CA GLY A 356 13.46 -11.66 7.78
C GLY A 356 12.30 -12.14 8.65
N VAL A 357 11.30 -11.29 8.83
CA VAL A 357 10.05 -11.66 9.52
C VAL A 357 8.92 -11.57 8.51
N ALA A 358 8.46 -12.74 8.05
CA ALA A 358 7.31 -12.87 7.15
C ALA A 358 6.01 -12.94 7.96
N GLY A 359 4.94 -12.36 7.42
CA GLY A 359 3.61 -12.42 8.04
C GLY A 359 2.70 -11.35 7.45
N ILE A 360 1.39 -11.63 7.42
CA ILE A 360 0.37 -10.64 7.03
C ILE A 360 0.25 -9.62 8.15
N SER A 361 0.08 -8.35 7.82
CA SER A 361 -0.08 -7.25 8.80
C SER A 361 -1.13 -7.58 9.87
N GLY A 362 -0.79 -7.31 11.14
CA GLY A 362 -1.65 -7.60 12.29
C GLY A 362 -1.42 -8.97 12.95
N ASN A 363 -0.39 -9.71 12.55
CA ASN A 363 -0.03 -11.01 13.16
C ASN A 363 1.03 -10.92 14.28
N GLY A 364 1.28 -9.74 14.86
CA GLY A 364 2.21 -9.56 15.97
C GLY A 364 3.54 -8.91 15.59
N GLN A 365 3.74 -8.59 14.31
CA GLN A 365 5.01 -8.00 13.84
C GLN A 365 5.27 -6.62 14.46
N GLN A 366 4.25 -5.77 14.59
CA GLN A 366 4.37 -4.45 15.20
C GLN A 366 4.77 -4.58 16.68
N GLU A 367 4.17 -5.54 17.36
CA GLU A 367 4.39 -5.82 18.77
C GLU A 367 5.84 -6.24 19.08
N LEU A 368 6.57 -6.83 18.10
CA LEU A 368 8.00 -7.11 18.27
C LEU A 368 8.81 -5.86 18.56
N GLY A 369 8.65 -4.83 17.74
CA GLY A 369 9.37 -3.58 17.92
C GLY A 369 8.88 -2.77 19.10
N GLU A 370 7.58 -2.74 19.34
CA GLU A 370 6.99 -2.05 20.49
C GLU A 370 7.45 -2.68 21.82
N ALA A 371 7.62 -4.03 21.86
CA ALA A 371 8.16 -4.72 23.02
C ALA A 371 9.65 -4.43 23.21
N LEU A 372 10.45 -4.42 22.12
CA LEU A 372 11.88 -4.05 22.19
C LEU A 372 12.07 -2.62 22.66
N LEU A 373 11.24 -1.68 22.17
CA LEU A 373 11.28 -0.27 22.57
C LEU A 373 10.69 -0.02 23.97
N GLY A 374 10.05 -1.01 24.59
CA GLY A 374 9.41 -0.86 25.90
C GLY A 374 8.09 -0.06 25.86
N ILE A 375 7.49 0.12 24.67
CA ILE A 375 6.16 0.73 24.48
C ILE A 375 5.10 -0.20 25.06
N ILE A 376 5.16 -1.49 24.71
CA ILE A 376 4.37 -2.54 25.35
C ILE A 376 5.25 -3.35 26.31
N ARG A 377 4.65 -3.78 27.42
CA ARG A 377 5.39 -4.54 28.44
C ARG A 377 5.32 -6.04 28.17
N SER A 378 6.47 -6.71 28.25
CA SER A 378 6.49 -8.16 28.31
C SER A 378 5.91 -8.66 29.63
N THR A 379 5.02 -9.63 29.58
CA THR A 379 4.44 -10.32 30.75
C THR A 379 5.19 -11.59 31.11
N GLY A 380 5.94 -12.16 30.16
CA GLY A 380 6.79 -13.32 30.32
C GLY A 380 7.99 -13.28 29.38
N GLY A 381 8.98 -14.08 29.64
CA GLY A 381 10.21 -14.14 28.86
C GLY A 381 11.18 -12.99 29.11
N THR A 382 12.21 -12.92 28.27
CA THR A 382 13.24 -11.85 28.31
C THR A 382 13.54 -11.32 26.93
N ILE A 383 13.78 -10.02 26.85
CA ILE A 383 14.29 -9.34 25.65
C ILE A 383 15.65 -8.76 26.01
N SER A 384 16.68 -9.12 25.26
CA SER A 384 18.03 -8.60 25.46
C SER A 384 18.50 -7.80 24.24
N LEU A 385 19.15 -6.69 24.49
CA LEU A 385 19.83 -5.84 23.51
C LEU A 385 21.32 -5.82 23.83
N LEU A 386 22.16 -6.30 22.91
CA LEU A 386 23.62 -6.40 23.10
C LEU A 386 24.03 -7.15 24.38
N GLY A 387 23.20 -8.13 24.79
CA GLY A 387 23.40 -8.94 25.99
C GLY A 387 22.84 -8.33 27.29
N GLU A 388 22.27 -7.11 27.24
CA GLU A 388 21.62 -6.49 28.39
C GLU A 388 20.10 -6.69 28.33
N ASP A 389 19.48 -7.06 29.47
CA ASP A 389 18.01 -7.16 29.56
C ASP A 389 17.39 -5.76 29.49
N VAL A 390 16.51 -5.53 28.50
CA VAL A 390 15.85 -4.24 28.29
C VAL A 390 14.62 -4.03 29.19
N LYS A 391 14.31 -4.97 30.07
CA LYS A 391 13.14 -4.89 30.95
C LYS A 391 13.13 -3.60 31.76
N GLY A 392 12.07 -2.81 31.57
CA GLY A 392 11.90 -1.53 32.28
C GLY A 392 12.72 -0.37 31.70
N TRP A 393 13.36 -0.55 30.54
CA TRP A 393 13.97 0.56 29.83
C TRP A 393 12.89 1.49 29.28
N SER A 394 13.22 2.78 29.21
CA SER A 394 12.40 3.75 28.48
C SER A 394 12.77 3.71 27.00
N VAL A 395 11.85 4.15 26.13
CA VAL A 395 12.09 4.30 24.70
C VAL A 395 13.39 5.08 24.44
N ALA A 396 13.59 6.20 25.13
CA ALA A 396 14.81 7.02 25.01
C ALA A 396 16.07 6.19 25.31
N LYS A 397 16.08 5.41 26.40
CA LYS A 397 17.23 4.57 26.75
C LYS A 397 17.51 3.50 25.70
N THR A 398 16.46 2.90 25.11
CA THR A 398 16.61 1.88 24.05
C THR A 398 17.18 2.49 22.77
N LEU A 399 16.70 3.68 22.38
CA LEU A 399 17.24 4.41 21.23
C LEU A 399 18.70 4.84 21.48
N ASP A 400 19.01 5.37 22.66
CA ASP A 400 20.38 5.76 23.04
C ASP A 400 21.35 4.56 23.06
N ALA A 401 20.86 3.35 23.31
CA ALA A 401 21.66 2.12 23.25
C ALA A 401 22.01 1.70 21.81
N GLY A 402 21.43 2.35 20.81
CA GLY A 402 21.75 2.16 19.39
C GLY A 402 20.69 1.36 18.61
N VAL A 403 19.42 1.48 18.99
CA VAL A 403 18.30 0.96 18.19
C VAL A 403 17.78 2.04 17.27
N SER A 404 17.69 1.75 15.98
CA SER A 404 16.94 2.54 14.97
C SER A 404 15.65 1.83 14.60
N TYR A 405 14.58 2.60 14.37
CA TYR A 405 13.25 2.06 14.16
C TYR A 405 12.54 2.74 12.99
N ILE A 406 12.35 1.99 11.91
CA ILE A 406 11.55 2.40 10.76
C ILE A 406 10.14 1.84 10.95
N THR A 407 9.14 2.71 11.04
CA THR A 407 7.75 2.35 11.33
C THR A 407 6.97 2.04 10.07
N GLU A 408 5.88 1.26 10.19
CA GLU A 408 4.94 0.98 9.10
C GLU A 408 4.23 2.26 8.60
N ASP A 409 3.84 3.14 9.52
CA ASP A 409 3.22 4.45 9.21
C ASP A 409 4.08 5.58 9.81
N PRO A 410 5.05 6.13 9.04
CA PRO A 410 5.90 7.19 9.53
C PRO A 410 5.15 8.47 9.92
N ILE A 411 4.04 8.80 9.26
CA ILE A 411 3.26 10.01 9.57
C ILE A 411 2.55 9.88 10.92
N ALA A 412 1.95 8.72 11.18
CA ALA A 412 1.22 8.50 12.42
C ALA A 412 2.13 8.27 13.62
N MET A 413 3.32 7.63 13.42
CA MET A 413 4.13 7.09 14.52
C MET A 413 5.48 7.80 14.70
N ALA A 414 6.06 8.37 13.65
CA ALA A 414 7.46 8.80 13.68
C ALA A 414 7.69 10.26 13.30
N MET A 415 6.75 10.90 12.58
CA MET A 415 6.89 12.27 12.07
C MET A 415 5.85 13.20 12.67
N VAL A 416 6.19 14.47 12.75
CA VAL A 416 5.23 15.53 13.10
C VAL A 416 4.82 16.22 11.79
N GLY A 417 3.59 15.95 11.32
CA GLY A 417 3.10 16.39 10.01
C GLY A 417 3.18 17.90 9.80
N ASP A 418 2.88 18.70 10.85
CA ASP A 418 2.92 20.15 10.80
C ASP A 418 4.34 20.75 10.77
N MET A 419 5.36 19.98 11.12
CA MET A 419 6.76 20.39 11.09
C MET A 419 7.38 20.17 9.71
N ARG A 420 8.45 20.93 9.43
CA ARG A 420 9.23 20.83 8.21
C ARG A 420 10.07 19.54 8.21
N VAL A 421 10.57 19.17 7.03
CA VAL A 421 11.47 18.01 6.88
C VAL A 421 12.74 18.19 7.71
N ASP A 422 13.40 19.36 7.63
CA ASP A 422 14.62 19.65 8.40
C ASP A 422 14.37 19.58 9.93
N GLU A 423 13.22 20.06 10.39
CA GLU A 423 12.82 19.98 11.80
C GLU A 423 12.56 18.53 12.25
N ASN A 424 11.86 17.74 11.45
CA ASN A 424 11.62 16.32 11.74
C ASN A 424 12.92 15.50 11.77
N LEU A 425 13.87 15.82 10.90
CA LEU A 425 15.18 15.18 10.89
C LEU A 425 16.00 15.52 12.16
N ALA A 426 15.82 16.73 12.70
CA ALA A 426 16.49 17.15 13.93
C ALA A 426 15.94 16.50 15.19
N LEU A 427 14.66 16.08 15.21
CA LEU A 427 13.99 15.56 16.41
C LEU A 427 14.71 14.36 17.05
N GLY A 428 15.33 13.51 16.25
CA GLY A 428 16.03 12.30 16.72
C GLY A 428 17.30 12.62 17.55
N GLU A 429 17.87 13.82 17.42
CA GLU A 429 19.17 14.17 17.99
C GLU A 429 19.23 15.57 18.64
N LEU A 430 18.10 16.08 19.13
CA LEU A 430 18.03 17.42 19.72
C LEU A 430 19.07 17.67 20.80
N ALA A 431 19.46 16.66 21.56
CA ALA A 431 20.49 16.76 22.59
C ALA A 431 21.87 17.15 22.01
N ASN A 432 22.17 16.70 20.79
CA ASN A 432 23.44 16.99 20.11
C ASN A 432 23.49 18.40 19.50
N TYR A 433 22.34 19.08 19.45
CA TYR A 433 22.20 20.42 18.88
C TYR A 433 21.92 21.48 19.93
N SER A 434 21.95 21.14 21.23
CA SER A 434 21.68 22.07 22.31
C SER A 434 22.95 22.60 22.94
N ASN A 435 23.11 23.90 22.97
CA ASN A 435 24.17 24.56 23.76
C ASN A 435 23.70 24.71 25.22
N GLY A 436 24.27 23.89 26.11
CA GLY A 436 23.94 23.91 27.54
C GLY A 436 22.52 23.44 27.91
N GLY A 437 21.82 22.71 27.00
CA GLY A 437 20.54 22.08 27.26
C GLY A 437 19.29 22.98 27.14
N ILE A 438 19.45 24.28 26.82
CA ILE A 438 18.35 25.25 26.85
C ILE A 438 18.13 25.92 25.48
N TRP A 439 19.19 26.14 24.72
CA TRP A 439 19.12 26.86 23.46
C TRP A 439 19.50 25.94 22.30
N LEU A 440 18.65 25.88 21.26
CA LEU A 440 18.93 25.16 20.01
C LEU A 440 19.61 26.10 19.00
N ASP A 441 20.75 25.69 18.46
CA ASP A 441 21.40 26.37 17.37
C ASP A 441 20.81 25.90 16.02
N ILE A 442 19.73 26.56 15.58
CA ILE A 442 18.99 26.22 14.38
C ILE A 442 19.87 26.31 13.12
N ALA A 443 20.85 27.24 13.09
CA ALA A 443 21.74 27.41 11.95
C ALA A 443 22.68 26.18 11.83
N SER A 444 23.28 25.78 12.94
CA SER A 444 24.12 24.57 13.01
C SER A 444 23.34 23.28 12.69
N ILE A 445 22.09 23.19 13.17
CA ILE A 445 21.19 22.06 12.84
C ILE A 445 21.00 21.95 11.32
N ARG A 446 20.62 23.05 10.66
CA ARG A 446 20.39 23.07 9.21
C ARG A 446 21.63 22.73 8.40
N GLU A 447 22.79 23.26 8.80
CA GLU A 447 24.07 22.98 8.14
C GLU A 447 24.42 21.48 8.22
N LYS A 448 24.32 20.89 9.41
CA LYS A 448 24.59 19.46 9.63
C LYS A 448 23.62 18.55 8.88
N ILE A 449 22.32 18.88 8.91
CA ILE A 449 21.30 18.15 8.15
C ILE A 449 21.58 18.24 6.66
N ALA A 450 21.86 19.43 6.13
CA ALA A 450 22.19 19.62 4.72
C ALA A 450 23.44 18.81 4.32
N ALA A 451 24.46 18.79 5.17
CA ALA A 451 25.68 18.00 4.95
C ALA A 451 25.41 16.48 4.99
N ALA A 452 24.53 16.00 5.88
CA ALA A 452 24.13 14.60 5.93
C ALA A 452 23.31 14.21 4.72
N LEU A 453 22.32 15.04 4.35
CA LEU A 453 21.46 14.80 3.20
C LEU A 453 22.22 14.83 1.86
N SER A 454 23.29 15.62 1.76
CA SER A 454 24.14 15.64 0.55
C SER A 454 24.85 14.31 0.30
N LYS A 455 25.04 13.49 1.33
CA LYS A 455 25.65 12.16 1.25
C LYS A 455 24.61 11.04 1.15
N PHE A 456 23.35 11.36 1.44
CA PHE A 456 22.28 10.37 1.43
C PHE A 456 21.89 10.04 -0.01
N PRO A 457 21.86 8.76 -0.42
CA PRO A 457 21.70 8.37 -1.82
C PRO A 457 20.30 8.60 -2.37
N LEU A 458 19.31 8.88 -1.51
CA LEU A 458 17.93 9.13 -1.91
C LEU A 458 17.68 10.64 -2.01
N GLN A 459 17.16 11.10 -3.15
CA GLN A 459 16.75 12.49 -3.29
C GLN A 459 15.51 12.76 -2.42
N LEU A 460 15.64 13.69 -1.49
CA LEU A 460 14.53 14.18 -0.68
C LEU A 460 13.87 15.39 -1.34
N ALA A 461 12.54 15.44 -1.26
CA ALA A 461 11.80 16.67 -1.57
C ALA A 461 12.28 17.82 -0.66
N GLY A 462 12.16 19.06 -1.11
CA GLY A 462 12.74 20.24 -0.46
C GLY A 462 12.60 20.22 1.07
N HIS A 463 13.73 20.31 1.75
CA HIS A 463 13.84 20.18 3.20
C HIS A 463 13.09 21.27 4.00
N GLU A 464 12.64 22.32 3.32
CA GLU A 464 11.79 23.37 3.90
C GLU A 464 10.29 23.07 3.84
N MET A 465 9.87 21.99 3.14
CA MET A 465 8.47 21.62 3.06
C MET A 465 7.99 20.95 4.34
N ARG A 466 6.71 21.12 4.66
CA ARG A 466 6.05 20.39 5.76
C ARG A 466 5.86 18.92 5.34
N VAL A 467 6.00 18.02 6.32
CA VAL A 467 5.89 16.57 6.06
C VAL A 467 4.49 16.18 5.61
N ASP A 468 3.42 16.84 6.11
CA ASP A 468 2.03 16.59 5.70
C ASP A 468 1.72 16.92 4.22
N LYS A 469 2.62 17.63 3.53
CA LYS A 469 2.52 17.96 2.10
C LYS A 469 3.31 17.02 1.20
N LEU A 470 4.07 16.11 1.78
CA LEU A 470 4.86 15.13 1.03
C LEU A 470 4.00 13.94 0.57
N SER A 471 4.40 13.30 -0.53
CA SER A 471 3.88 11.98 -0.88
C SER A 471 4.37 10.93 0.13
N GLY A 472 3.62 9.83 0.29
CA GLY A 472 4.00 8.74 1.21
C GLY A 472 5.42 8.23 0.99
N GLY A 473 5.84 8.06 -0.27
CA GLY A 473 7.21 7.67 -0.60
C GLY A 473 8.26 8.70 -0.16
N ASN A 474 7.97 10.00 -0.25
CA ASN A 474 8.89 11.03 0.25
C ASN A 474 8.95 11.06 1.79
N VAL A 475 7.83 10.81 2.47
CA VAL A 475 7.82 10.65 3.94
C VAL A 475 8.70 9.47 4.35
N GLN A 476 8.60 8.33 3.66
CA GLN A 476 9.43 7.15 3.90
C GLN A 476 10.93 7.46 3.70
N LYS A 477 11.29 8.20 2.65
CA LYS A 477 12.68 8.66 2.42
C LYS A 477 13.19 9.53 3.58
N VAL A 478 12.35 10.40 4.13
CA VAL A 478 12.71 11.23 5.31
C VAL A 478 12.96 10.35 6.53
N SER A 479 12.08 9.34 6.76
CA SER A 479 12.26 8.37 7.85
C SER A 479 13.58 7.60 7.72
N LEU A 480 13.86 7.07 6.52
CA LEU A 480 15.11 6.37 6.23
C LEU A 480 16.35 7.25 6.45
N ALA A 481 16.30 8.51 5.98
CA ALA A 481 17.40 9.47 6.17
C ALA A 481 17.67 9.74 7.66
N ARG A 482 16.61 9.90 8.46
CA ARG A 482 16.74 10.12 9.90
C ARG A 482 17.35 8.91 10.60
N GLU A 483 16.80 7.73 10.39
CA GLU A 483 17.18 6.53 11.12
C GLU A 483 18.52 5.93 10.67
N MET A 484 18.88 6.09 9.40
CA MET A 484 20.07 5.43 8.85
C MET A 484 21.27 6.35 8.65
N GLU A 485 21.09 7.67 8.45
CA GLU A 485 22.19 8.58 8.18
C GLU A 485 22.45 9.58 9.32
N LEU A 486 21.41 10.21 9.88
CA LEU A 486 21.60 11.22 10.93
C LEU A 486 21.99 10.61 12.25
N THR A 487 21.37 9.50 12.63
CA THR A 487 21.70 8.72 13.84
C THR A 487 23.14 8.17 13.81
N ARG A 488 23.81 8.11 12.65
CA ARG A 488 25.21 7.69 12.52
C ARG A 488 26.23 8.75 12.98
N GLN A 489 25.82 10.01 13.05
CA GLN A 489 26.73 11.09 13.49
C GLN A 489 26.85 11.16 15.02
N SER A 490 26.01 10.42 15.75
CA SER A 490 26.14 10.21 17.19
C SER A 490 27.34 9.31 17.50
N ALA A 491 27.98 9.51 18.66
CA ALA A 491 29.12 8.72 19.11
C ALA A 491 28.84 7.21 19.24
N THR A 492 27.58 6.83 19.29
CA THR A 492 27.09 5.46 19.25
C THR A 492 26.41 5.23 17.88
N ALA A 493 27.15 4.65 16.92
CA ALA A 493 26.53 4.19 15.68
C ALA A 493 25.38 3.22 16.02
N PRO A 494 24.22 3.30 15.31
CA PRO A 494 23.13 2.37 15.54
C PRO A 494 23.63 0.94 15.30
N LYS A 495 23.31 0.06 16.24
CA LYS A 495 23.78 -1.33 16.25
C LYS A 495 22.70 -2.29 15.79
N VAL A 496 21.45 -1.83 15.86
CA VAL A 496 20.25 -2.60 15.55
C VAL A 496 19.27 -1.74 14.76
N LEU A 497 18.76 -2.27 13.67
CA LEU A 497 17.71 -1.66 12.86
C LEU A 497 16.48 -2.58 12.85
N MET A 498 15.37 -2.08 13.37
CA MET A 498 14.05 -2.65 13.16
C MET A 498 13.41 -1.95 11.98
N ALA A 499 13.16 -2.65 10.88
CA ALA A 499 12.65 -2.08 9.64
C ALA A 499 11.29 -2.69 9.28
N TYR A 500 10.22 -1.89 9.40
CA TYR A 500 8.86 -2.27 9.04
C TYR A 500 8.54 -1.75 7.64
N TYR A 501 8.31 -2.67 6.71
CA TYR A 501 7.93 -2.36 5.32
C TYR A 501 8.74 -1.19 4.73
N PRO A 502 10.09 -1.23 4.82
CA PRO A 502 10.94 -0.07 4.51
C PRO A 502 10.85 0.39 3.06
N THR A 503 10.43 -0.48 2.15
CA THR A 503 10.28 -0.19 0.72
C THR A 503 8.83 0.07 0.30
N ARG A 504 7.87 -0.06 1.22
CA ARG A 504 6.44 0.10 0.91
C ARG A 504 6.15 1.52 0.40
N GLY A 505 5.43 1.61 -0.73
CA GLY A 505 5.06 2.88 -1.33
C GLY A 505 6.22 3.64 -2.00
N LEU A 506 7.40 3.04 -2.10
CA LEU A 506 8.53 3.56 -2.87
C LEU A 506 8.44 3.13 -4.34
N ASP A 507 9.00 3.95 -5.23
CA ASP A 507 9.26 3.55 -6.60
C ASP A 507 10.39 2.51 -6.66
N VAL A 508 10.49 1.78 -7.77
CA VAL A 508 11.44 0.65 -7.95
C VAL A 508 12.89 1.08 -7.68
N VAL A 509 13.31 2.26 -8.19
CA VAL A 509 14.68 2.77 -8.02
C VAL A 509 14.96 3.13 -6.56
N THR A 510 14.00 3.78 -5.92
CA THR A 510 14.10 4.16 -4.50
C THR A 510 14.09 2.92 -3.60
N ALA A 511 13.24 1.93 -3.90
CA ALA A 511 13.20 0.66 -3.17
C ALA A 511 14.52 -0.08 -3.27
N GLU A 512 15.11 -0.18 -4.48
CA GLU A 512 16.42 -0.80 -4.67
C GLU A 512 17.55 -0.04 -3.95
N SER A 513 17.51 1.28 -3.96
CA SER A 513 18.48 2.10 -3.22
C SER A 513 18.32 1.92 -1.69
N THR A 514 17.08 1.75 -1.21
CA THR A 514 16.79 1.44 0.20
C THR A 514 17.33 0.07 0.60
N ARG A 515 17.14 -0.95 -0.26
CA ARG A 515 17.71 -2.29 -0.05
C ARG A 515 19.24 -2.25 0.05
N ARG A 516 19.90 -1.51 -0.84
CA ARG A 516 21.37 -1.31 -0.77
C ARG A 516 21.80 -0.63 0.52
N LEU A 517 21.08 0.38 0.98
CA LEU A 517 21.38 1.02 2.27
C LEU A 517 21.30 0.05 3.44
N MET A 518 20.28 -0.81 3.47
CA MET A 518 20.15 -1.84 4.51
C MET A 518 21.28 -2.87 4.43
N MET A 519 21.66 -3.29 3.22
CA MET A 519 22.78 -4.21 3.02
C MET A 519 24.10 -3.58 3.50
N ASP A 520 24.38 -2.33 3.12
CA ASP A 520 25.55 -1.60 3.59
C ASP A 520 25.58 -1.44 5.12
N TYR A 521 24.42 -1.25 5.75
CA TYR A 521 24.29 -1.18 7.20
C TYR A 521 24.64 -2.52 7.86
N ARG A 522 24.10 -3.64 7.35
CA ARG A 522 24.42 -5.00 7.77
C ARG A 522 25.90 -5.30 7.63
N ASP A 523 26.49 -5.00 6.46
CA ASP A 523 27.88 -5.32 6.13
C ASP A 523 28.90 -4.55 6.99
N ARG A 524 28.47 -3.43 7.61
CA ARG A 524 29.24 -2.70 8.62
C ARG A 524 29.08 -3.28 10.03
N GLY A 525 28.37 -4.40 10.18
CA GLY A 525 28.16 -5.08 11.47
C GLY A 525 26.86 -4.72 12.17
N GLY A 526 25.96 -3.96 11.54
CA GLY A 526 24.61 -3.71 12.06
C GLY A 526 23.73 -4.96 11.99
N ALA A 527 22.94 -5.22 13.04
CA ALA A 527 21.93 -6.25 13.03
C ALA A 527 20.60 -5.67 12.50
N ILE A 528 19.90 -6.39 11.63
CA ILE A 528 18.64 -5.94 11.05
C ILE A 528 17.55 -6.97 11.31
N VAL A 529 16.37 -6.50 11.76
CA VAL A 529 15.11 -7.24 11.69
C VAL A 529 14.27 -6.58 10.61
N LEU A 530 14.13 -7.26 9.48
CA LEU A 530 13.36 -6.82 8.32
C LEU A 530 11.98 -7.45 8.34
N ILE A 531 10.95 -6.64 8.49
CA ILE A 531 9.55 -7.09 8.50
C ILE A 531 8.93 -6.67 7.17
N SER A 532 8.44 -7.65 6.41
CA SER A 532 7.83 -7.41 5.08
C SER A 532 6.78 -8.48 4.76
N GLU A 533 5.78 -8.09 3.97
CA GLU A 533 4.83 -9.02 3.31
C GLU A 533 5.37 -9.48 1.96
N ASP A 534 6.35 -8.75 1.41
CA ASP A 534 7.00 -9.07 0.14
C ASP A 534 8.03 -10.20 0.36
N LEU A 535 7.63 -11.42 0.00
CA LEU A 535 8.48 -12.61 0.14
C LEU A 535 9.73 -12.54 -0.75
N ASP A 536 9.62 -11.92 -1.92
CA ASP A 536 10.79 -11.73 -2.81
C ASP A 536 11.81 -10.80 -2.15
N GLU A 537 11.37 -9.76 -1.46
CA GLU A 537 12.24 -8.88 -0.68
C GLU A 537 12.92 -9.62 0.47
N LEU A 538 12.16 -10.39 1.24
CA LEU A 538 12.68 -11.16 2.38
C LEU A 538 13.69 -12.22 1.93
N LEU A 539 13.36 -12.98 0.88
CA LEU A 539 14.23 -14.00 0.30
C LEU A 539 15.51 -13.41 -0.29
N ALA A 540 15.44 -12.15 -0.77
CA ALA A 540 16.58 -11.44 -1.34
C ALA A 540 17.60 -10.97 -0.31
N LEU A 541 17.11 -10.46 0.79
CA LEU A 541 17.91 -9.65 1.71
C LEU A 541 18.27 -10.39 2.98
N SER A 542 17.42 -11.31 3.44
CA SER A 542 17.58 -11.96 4.75
C SER A 542 18.56 -13.12 4.71
N ASP A 543 19.32 -13.29 5.78
CA ASP A 543 20.17 -14.46 5.99
C ASP A 543 19.33 -15.65 6.53
N HIS A 544 18.30 -15.32 7.31
CA HIS A 544 17.40 -16.26 7.99
C HIS A 544 16.00 -15.66 8.06
N MET A 545 14.98 -16.50 8.05
CA MET A 545 13.59 -16.06 8.05
C MET A 545 12.77 -16.75 9.14
N VAL A 546 11.87 -16.00 9.76
CA VAL A 546 10.81 -16.51 10.61
C VAL A 546 9.45 -16.10 10.06
N VAL A 547 8.44 -16.95 10.23
CA VAL A 547 7.06 -16.66 9.85
C VAL A 547 6.23 -16.43 11.09
N MET A 548 5.54 -15.29 11.13
CA MET A 548 4.65 -14.93 12.23
C MET A 548 3.18 -15.10 11.85
N PHE A 549 2.45 -15.78 12.74
CA PHE A 549 1.00 -15.91 12.67
C PHE A 549 0.40 -15.84 14.07
N GLN A 550 -0.60 -14.97 14.28
CA GLN A 550 -1.29 -14.77 15.56
C GLN A 550 -0.34 -14.63 16.76
N GLY A 551 0.68 -13.77 16.62
CA GLY A 551 1.64 -13.49 17.67
C GLY A 551 2.63 -14.60 18.00
N ARG A 552 2.73 -15.64 17.17
CA ARG A 552 3.65 -16.78 17.32
C ARG A 552 4.58 -16.88 16.13
N ILE A 553 5.77 -17.40 16.34
CA ILE A 553 6.61 -17.91 15.26
C ILE A 553 6.10 -19.33 14.93
N VAL A 554 5.58 -19.50 13.72
CA VAL A 554 5.01 -20.76 13.22
C VAL A 554 5.94 -21.48 12.24
N GLY A 555 7.00 -20.82 11.78
CA GLY A 555 8.05 -21.41 10.93
C GLY A 555 9.34 -20.64 11.05
N GLU A 556 10.46 -21.32 10.86
CA GLU A 556 11.82 -20.80 10.88
C GLU A 556 12.64 -21.48 9.77
N PHE A 557 13.27 -20.70 8.92
CA PHE A 557 13.93 -21.21 7.71
C PHE A 557 15.26 -20.49 7.46
N PRO A 558 16.33 -21.21 7.13
CA PRO A 558 17.44 -20.62 6.38
C PRO A 558 16.91 -20.13 5.02
N THR A 559 17.21 -18.91 4.64
CA THR A 559 16.65 -18.30 3.42
C THR A 559 16.92 -19.12 2.15
N GLU A 560 18.03 -19.86 2.12
CA GLU A 560 18.42 -20.72 1.00
C GLU A 560 17.45 -21.88 0.73
N SER A 561 16.82 -22.41 1.78
CA SER A 561 15.92 -23.56 1.72
C SER A 561 14.45 -23.19 1.79
N ALA A 562 14.13 -21.91 1.91
CA ALA A 562 12.76 -21.43 2.11
C ALA A 562 11.91 -21.55 0.82
N SER A 563 10.74 -22.16 0.92
CA SER A 563 9.76 -22.25 -0.17
C SER A 563 8.71 -21.13 -0.04
N ILE A 564 8.50 -20.35 -1.11
CA ILE A 564 7.47 -19.30 -1.14
C ILE A 564 6.09 -19.87 -0.81
N GLN A 565 5.78 -21.08 -1.31
CA GLN A 565 4.49 -21.72 -1.07
C GLN A 565 4.31 -22.11 0.41
N GLU A 566 5.34 -22.70 1.02
CA GLU A 566 5.32 -23.08 2.43
C GLU A 566 5.21 -21.86 3.34
N ILE A 567 6.00 -20.82 3.08
CA ILE A 567 5.92 -19.56 3.81
C ILE A 567 4.52 -18.94 3.67
N GLY A 568 3.97 -18.88 2.45
CA GLY A 568 2.64 -18.34 2.19
C GLY A 568 1.53 -19.09 2.94
N MET A 569 1.58 -20.42 3.02
CA MET A 569 0.64 -21.22 3.80
C MET A 569 0.75 -20.92 5.30
N LEU A 570 1.97 -20.86 5.84
CA LEU A 570 2.20 -20.53 7.25
C LEU A 570 1.73 -19.12 7.60
N MET A 571 1.93 -18.14 6.71
CA MET A 571 1.46 -16.76 6.91
C MET A 571 -0.07 -16.67 7.04
N THR A 572 -0.81 -17.61 6.45
CA THR A 572 -2.29 -17.68 6.50
C THR A 572 -2.82 -18.61 7.57
N GLY A 573 -1.95 -19.30 8.32
CA GLY A 573 -2.34 -20.27 9.35
C GLY A 573 -2.88 -21.59 8.79
N GLN A 574 -2.65 -21.86 7.53
CA GLN A 574 -2.94 -23.16 6.91
C GLN A 574 -1.77 -24.09 7.22
N ASN A 575 -1.85 -24.78 8.36
CA ASN A 575 -1.05 -25.98 8.58
C ASN A 575 -1.79 -27.14 7.90
N GLU A 576 -1.04 -28.07 7.21
CA GLU A 576 -1.60 -29.26 6.57
C GLU A 576 -2.69 -29.95 7.34
#